data_e0b0ed930ee21804b52c630338cf7846
#
_entry.id   e0b0ed930ee21804b52c630338cf7846
#
_cell.length_a   1.000
_cell.length_b   1.000
_cell.length_c   1.000
_cell.angle_alpha   90.00
_cell.angle_beta   90.00
_cell.angle_gamma   90.00
#
_symmetry.space_group_name_H-M   'P 1'
#
loop_
_entity.id
_entity.type
_entity.pdbx_description
1 polymer ?
#
loop_
_entity_poly.entity_id
_entity_poly.type
_entity_poly.pdbx_seq_one_letter_code
_entity_poly.pdbx_strand_id
1 'polypeptide(L)'
;IYKMPQASYEVEPQKPSITHYFGTTENQYDLYYGCIWGTRLAFKISIIVVFIAVIIGLLIGGLAGYLGGYIDEILMRFTDIILAIPSMVLAMVVASILGTGMLNMILALTLVAWPSYARLMRGEVLKIKNLEYVASAKVMGASGWHIFFKHILPNSLNPIIIMASLDMGYIVLTASSLSFLGLGVPSGTADWGQLVALSRNWILGSYGNPFAYWYTLIFPALALVFFVFAWNLLGDGLRDVYDPKNLER
;
A
#
# COMPACT_ATOMS: atom_id res chain seq x y z
N ILE A 1 5.57 -1.79 17.88
CA ILE A 1 4.76 -0.57 17.72
C ILE A 1 5.37 0.50 18.61
N TYR A 2 5.81 1.61 18.04
CA TYR A 2 6.42 2.70 18.79
C TYR A 2 5.32 3.66 19.26
N LYS A 3 5.19 3.81 20.58
CA LYS A 3 4.36 4.86 21.16
C LYS A 3 5.10 6.19 21.11
N MET A 4 4.40 7.24 20.79
CA MET A 4 4.96 8.60 20.81
C MET A 4 5.13 9.08 22.25
N PRO A 5 6.24 9.77 22.56
CA PRO A 5 6.38 10.42 23.86
C PRO A 5 5.35 11.56 23.99
N GLN A 6 4.79 11.71 25.19
CA GLN A 6 3.82 12.74 25.56
C GLN A 6 4.50 13.77 26.46
N ALA A 7 4.45 15.06 26.05
CA ALA A 7 5.25 16.10 26.67
C ALA A 7 4.66 16.67 27.97
N SER A 8 3.35 16.96 28.02
CA SER A 8 2.66 17.55 29.17
C SER A 8 1.14 17.41 29.04
N TYR A 9 0.38 17.90 30.03
CA TYR A 9 -1.08 17.92 30.01
C TYR A 9 -1.63 19.29 29.64
N GLU A 10 -1.06 19.96 28.63
CA GLU A 10 -1.63 21.21 28.14
C GLU A 10 -2.83 20.93 27.22
N VAL A 11 -3.77 21.87 27.18
CA VAL A 11 -5.03 21.75 26.42
C VAL A 11 -4.82 22.05 24.93
N GLU A 12 -3.77 22.82 24.58
CA GLU A 12 -3.49 23.27 23.23
C GLU A 12 -2.18 22.66 22.69
N PRO A 13 -2.06 22.42 21.36
CA PRO A 13 -0.81 22.01 20.75
C PRO A 13 0.29 23.04 20.99
N GLN A 14 1.46 22.58 21.43
CA GLN A 14 2.62 23.46 21.62
C GLN A 14 3.26 23.77 20.27
N LYS A 15 3.68 25.03 20.09
CA LYS A 15 4.36 25.49 18.88
C LYS A 15 5.75 24.85 18.74
N PRO A 16 6.28 24.77 17.50
CA PRO A 16 7.67 24.38 17.27
C PRO A 16 8.64 25.11 18.17
N SER A 17 9.54 24.38 18.83
CA SER A 17 10.50 24.89 19.81
C SER A 17 11.77 24.04 19.81
N ILE A 18 12.80 24.44 20.60
CA ILE A 18 14.04 23.67 20.75
C ILE A 18 13.77 22.28 21.38
N THR A 19 12.73 22.15 22.21
CA THR A 19 12.34 20.89 22.86
C THR A 19 11.41 20.05 21.99
N HIS A 20 10.63 20.68 21.10
CA HIS A 20 9.68 20.03 20.18
C HIS A 20 9.83 20.64 18.80
N TYR A 21 10.76 20.13 17.97
CA TYR A 21 11.14 20.72 16.67
C TYR A 21 9.97 20.99 15.74
N PHE A 22 8.98 20.10 15.71
CA PHE A 22 7.75 20.26 14.90
C PHE A 22 6.53 20.65 15.74
N GLY A 23 6.72 20.89 17.05
CA GLY A 23 5.64 21.11 18.00
C GLY A 23 4.99 19.81 18.45
N THR A 24 3.81 19.92 19.07
CA THR A 24 3.05 18.78 19.58
C THR A 24 1.63 18.70 18.97
N THR A 25 0.97 17.56 19.11
CA THR A 25 -0.45 17.37 18.82
C THR A 25 -1.32 17.89 19.98
N GLU A 26 -2.66 17.88 19.81
CA GLU A 26 -3.60 18.17 20.90
C GLU A 26 -3.42 17.30 22.15
N ASN A 27 -2.99 16.04 21.96
CA ASN A 27 -2.70 15.09 23.04
C ASN A 27 -1.25 15.18 23.51
N GLN A 28 -0.55 16.26 23.19
CA GLN A 28 0.85 16.53 23.57
C GLN A 28 1.86 15.47 23.07
N TYR A 29 1.53 14.73 22.00
CA TYR A 29 2.49 13.85 21.34
C TYR A 29 3.45 14.65 20.47
N ASP A 30 4.74 14.34 20.55
CA ASP A 30 5.78 15.01 19.76
C ASP A 30 5.64 14.68 18.27
N LEU A 31 5.45 15.72 17.43
CA LEU A 31 5.23 15.58 15.99
C LEU A 31 6.50 15.15 15.25
N TYR A 32 7.68 15.62 15.66
CA TYR A 32 8.94 15.22 15.04
C TYR A 32 9.18 13.72 15.22
N TYR A 33 9.02 13.25 16.46
CA TYR A 33 9.11 11.83 16.78
C TYR A 33 8.07 11.02 15.97
N GLY A 34 6.81 11.50 15.94
CA GLY A 34 5.73 10.86 15.20
C GLY A 34 5.98 10.77 13.70
N CYS A 35 6.54 11.82 13.09
CA CYS A 35 6.89 11.83 11.67
C CYS A 35 8.02 10.85 11.35
N ILE A 36 9.10 10.84 12.14
CA ILE A 36 10.26 9.96 11.88
C ILE A 36 9.90 8.49 12.15
N TRP A 37 9.31 8.19 13.30
CA TRP A 37 9.00 6.80 13.67
C TRP A 37 7.78 6.24 12.93
N GLY A 38 6.89 7.11 12.44
CA GLY A 38 5.81 6.74 11.53
C GLY A 38 6.30 6.09 10.24
N THR A 39 7.50 6.46 9.77
CA THR A 39 8.15 5.83 8.62
C THR A 39 8.28 4.32 8.79
N ARG A 40 8.68 3.84 9.97
CA ARG A 40 8.80 2.39 10.24
C ARG A 40 7.47 1.66 10.14
N LEU A 41 6.41 2.30 10.62
CA LEU A 41 5.06 1.72 10.53
C LEU A 41 4.61 1.68 9.06
N ALA A 42 4.81 2.76 8.32
CA ALA A 42 4.48 2.88 6.91
C ALA A 42 5.18 1.80 6.06
N PHE A 43 6.51 1.63 6.22
CA PHE A 43 7.26 0.56 5.56
C PHE A 43 6.75 -0.83 5.93
N LYS A 44 6.51 -1.08 7.22
CA LYS A 44 6.06 -2.39 7.69
C LYS A 44 4.70 -2.76 7.11
N ILE A 45 3.75 -1.82 7.09
CA ILE A 45 2.42 -2.07 6.55
C ILE A 45 2.49 -2.28 5.05
N SER A 46 3.12 -1.37 4.30
CA SER A 46 3.17 -1.46 2.84
C SER A 46 3.89 -2.71 2.36
N ILE A 47 5.04 -3.05 2.93
CA ILE A 47 5.79 -4.25 2.55
C ILE A 47 4.97 -5.52 2.81
N ILE A 48 4.38 -5.65 3.99
CA ILE A 48 3.64 -6.88 4.34
C ILE A 48 2.38 -7.01 3.46
N VAL A 49 1.60 -5.92 3.30
CA VAL A 49 0.38 -5.94 2.49
C VAL A 49 0.70 -6.26 1.04
N VAL A 50 1.64 -5.54 0.43
CA VAL A 50 2.01 -5.74 -0.98
C VAL A 50 2.59 -7.14 -1.20
N PHE A 51 3.47 -7.61 -0.31
CA PHE A 51 4.07 -8.94 -0.41
C PHE A 51 3.01 -10.05 -0.40
N ILE A 52 2.07 -10.00 0.55
CA ILE A 52 1.00 -11.01 0.65
C ILE A 52 0.04 -10.88 -0.54
N ALA A 53 -0.34 -9.65 -0.94
CA ALA A 53 -1.21 -9.41 -2.07
C ALA A 53 -0.60 -9.91 -3.39
N VAL A 54 0.70 -9.71 -3.61
CA VAL A 54 1.45 -10.24 -4.75
C VAL A 54 1.41 -11.77 -4.74
N ILE A 55 1.72 -12.43 -3.63
CA ILE A 55 1.70 -13.90 -3.55
C ILE A 55 0.32 -14.45 -3.91
N ILE A 56 -0.75 -13.91 -3.30
CA ILE A 56 -2.13 -14.34 -3.59
C ILE A 56 -2.46 -14.09 -5.07
N GLY A 57 -2.10 -12.90 -5.58
CA GLY A 57 -2.33 -12.53 -6.98
C GLY A 57 -1.59 -13.42 -7.97
N LEU A 58 -0.32 -13.74 -7.70
CA LEU A 58 0.48 -14.65 -8.51
C LEU A 58 -0.13 -16.07 -8.56
N LEU A 59 -0.58 -16.57 -7.41
CA LEU A 59 -1.20 -17.90 -7.34
C LEU A 59 -2.53 -17.94 -8.09
N ILE A 60 -3.45 -17.03 -7.79
CA ILE A 60 -4.79 -16.99 -8.37
C ILE A 60 -4.72 -16.65 -9.86
N GLY A 61 -4.05 -15.55 -10.22
CA GLY A 61 -3.91 -15.09 -11.60
C GLY A 61 -3.08 -16.03 -12.46
N GLY A 62 -2.01 -16.58 -11.89
CA GLY A 62 -1.15 -17.58 -12.55
C GLY A 62 -1.92 -18.84 -12.91
N LEU A 63 -2.68 -19.41 -11.96
CA LEU A 63 -3.51 -20.60 -12.18
C LEU A 63 -4.62 -20.31 -13.20
N ALA A 64 -5.31 -19.18 -13.05
CA ALA A 64 -6.40 -18.78 -13.95
C ALA A 64 -5.88 -18.65 -15.40
N GLY A 65 -4.81 -17.90 -15.63
CA GLY A 65 -4.25 -17.68 -16.96
C GLY A 65 -3.65 -18.94 -17.60
N TYR A 66 -3.00 -19.79 -16.77
CA TYR A 66 -2.32 -20.98 -17.28
C TYR A 66 -3.30 -22.12 -17.60
N LEU A 67 -4.20 -22.48 -16.67
CA LEU A 67 -5.14 -23.59 -16.83
C LEU A 67 -6.29 -23.22 -17.79
N GLY A 68 -6.81 -22.00 -17.69
CA GLY A 68 -7.94 -21.55 -18.52
C GLY A 68 -9.26 -22.23 -18.19
N GLY A 69 -10.23 -22.13 -19.12
CA GLY A 69 -11.53 -22.81 -19.02
C GLY A 69 -12.32 -22.45 -17.75
N TYR A 70 -12.98 -23.42 -17.13
CA TYR A 70 -13.81 -23.22 -15.94
C TYR A 70 -13.02 -22.71 -14.72
N ILE A 71 -11.74 -23.08 -14.57
CA ILE A 71 -10.90 -22.62 -13.47
C ILE A 71 -10.66 -21.12 -13.60
N ASP A 72 -10.33 -20.67 -14.79
CA ASP A 72 -10.17 -19.24 -15.08
C ASP A 72 -11.47 -18.48 -14.80
N GLU A 73 -12.59 -19.00 -15.29
CA GLU A 73 -13.90 -18.34 -15.10
C GLU A 73 -14.26 -18.20 -13.62
N ILE A 74 -14.15 -19.26 -12.82
CA ILE A 74 -14.49 -19.23 -11.40
C ILE A 74 -13.56 -18.25 -10.63
N LEU A 75 -12.24 -18.37 -10.82
CA LEU A 75 -11.27 -17.53 -10.10
C LEU A 75 -11.43 -16.05 -10.47
N MET A 76 -11.68 -15.74 -11.75
CA MET A 76 -11.86 -14.36 -12.18
C MET A 76 -13.23 -13.81 -11.76
N ARG A 77 -14.30 -14.60 -11.73
CA ARG A 77 -15.59 -14.17 -11.17
C ARG A 77 -15.46 -13.77 -9.71
N PHE A 78 -14.76 -14.58 -8.90
CA PHE A 78 -14.49 -14.23 -7.51
C PHE A 78 -13.66 -12.94 -7.39
N THR A 79 -12.63 -12.80 -8.22
CA THR A 79 -11.80 -11.57 -8.30
C THR A 79 -12.66 -10.36 -8.68
N ASP A 80 -13.55 -10.50 -9.67
CA ASP A 80 -14.41 -9.43 -10.16
C ASP A 80 -15.45 -8.98 -9.12
N ILE A 81 -15.98 -9.91 -8.31
CA ILE A 81 -16.90 -9.57 -7.20
C ILE A 81 -16.22 -8.61 -6.22
N ILE A 82 -14.95 -8.87 -5.85
CA ILE A 82 -14.22 -7.99 -4.92
C ILE A 82 -13.93 -6.64 -5.59
N LEU A 83 -13.51 -6.63 -6.84
CA LEU A 83 -13.19 -5.40 -7.59
C LEU A 83 -14.43 -4.57 -7.96
N ALA A 84 -15.63 -5.14 -7.90
CA ALA A 84 -16.87 -4.37 -8.11
C ALA A 84 -17.19 -3.43 -6.95
N ILE A 85 -16.62 -3.67 -5.76
CA ILE A 85 -16.80 -2.83 -4.59
C ILE A 85 -15.67 -1.78 -4.57
N PRO A 86 -15.98 -0.48 -4.36
CA PRO A 86 -14.94 0.53 -4.20
C PRO A 86 -13.95 0.13 -3.10
N SER A 87 -12.66 0.05 -3.45
CA SER A 87 -11.61 -0.56 -2.61
C SER A 87 -11.54 0.04 -1.20
N MET A 88 -11.62 1.37 -1.09
CA MET A 88 -11.59 2.04 0.20
C MET A 88 -12.81 1.72 1.06
N VAL A 89 -14.00 1.60 0.44
CA VAL A 89 -15.24 1.23 1.16
C VAL A 89 -15.13 -0.18 1.71
N LEU A 90 -14.66 -1.13 0.89
CA LEU A 90 -14.47 -2.51 1.34
C LEU A 90 -13.43 -2.59 2.46
N ALA A 91 -12.30 -1.89 2.34
CA ALA A 91 -11.28 -1.82 3.39
C ALA A 91 -11.84 -1.27 4.71
N MET A 92 -12.66 -0.19 4.65
CA MET A 92 -13.31 0.37 5.84
C MET A 92 -14.27 -0.61 6.50
N VAL A 93 -15.10 -1.29 5.72
CA VAL A 93 -16.06 -2.29 6.25
C VAL A 93 -15.32 -3.41 6.94
N VAL A 94 -14.28 -3.98 6.29
CA VAL A 94 -13.49 -5.07 6.86
C VAL A 94 -12.74 -4.62 8.12
N ALA A 95 -12.09 -3.45 8.08
CA ALA A 95 -11.38 -2.89 9.23
C ALA A 95 -12.34 -2.60 10.41
N SER A 96 -13.56 -2.14 10.13
CA SER A 96 -14.58 -1.88 11.16
C SER A 96 -15.04 -3.19 11.84
N ILE A 97 -15.19 -4.28 11.09
CA ILE A 97 -15.57 -5.60 11.63
C ILE A 97 -14.44 -6.21 12.46
N LEU A 98 -13.20 -6.10 11.98
CA LEU A 98 -12.03 -6.66 12.67
C LEU A 98 -11.58 -5.82 13.89
N GLY A 99 -11.99 -4.55 13.94
CA GLY A 99 -11.57 -3.61 14.98
C GLY A 99 -10.18 -2.99 14.72
N THR A 100 -9.79 -2.07 15.62
CA THR A 100 -8.50 -1.36 15.53
C THR A 100 -7.32 -2.28 15.77
N GLY A 101 -6.23 -2.06 15.02
CA GLY A 101 -4.99 -2.81 15.18
C GLY A 101 -4.21 -2.94 13.88
N MET A 102 -2.88 -2.99 13.99
CA MET A 102 -2.01 -3.10 12.82
C MET A 102 -2.29 -4.37 12.00
N LEU A 103 -2.50 -5.51 12.67
CA LEU A 103 -2.79 -6.78 11.97
C LEU A 103 -4.12 -6.71 11.22
N ASN A 104 -5.16 -6.17 11.88
CA ASN A 104 -6.50 -6.04 11.30
C ASN A 104 -6.49 -5.12 10.08
N MET A 105 -5.74 -4.02 10.15
CA MET A 105 -5.54 -3.11 9.03
C MET A 105 -4.78 -3.80 7.87
N ILE A 106 -3.73 -4.56 8.15
CA ILE A 106 -3.00 -5.34 7.15
C ILE A 106 -3.94 -6.34 6.45
N LEU A 107 -4.76 -7.07 7.21
CA LEU A 107 -5.72 -8.02 6.66
C LEU A 107 -6.76 -7.33 5.76
N ALA A 108 -7.32 -6.20 6.22
CA ALA A 108 -8.28 -5.43 5.45
C ALA A 108 -7.69 -4.92 4.12
N LEU A 109 -6.49 -4.34 4.17
CA LEU A 109 -5.79 -3.82 2.98
C LEU A 109 -5.36 -4.95 2.03
N THR A 110 -4.89 -6.07 2.56
CA THR A 110 -4.50 -7.24 1.73
C THR A 110 -5.69 -7.80 0.98
N LEU A 111 -6.85 -7.94 1.65
CA LEU A 111 -8.07 -8.45 1.04
C LEU A 111 -8.48 -7.62 -0.20
N VAL A 112 -8.23 -6.33 -0.15
CA VAL A 112 -8.61 -5.40 -1.21
C VAL A 112 -7.56 -5.30 -2.32
N ALA A 113 -6.27 -5.52 -1.98
CA ALA A 113 -5.16 -5.30 -2.91
C ALA A 113 -4.92 -6.48 -3.87
N TRP A 114 -5.02 -7.74 -3.39
CA TRP A 114 -4.64 -8.93 -4.17
C TRP A 114 -5.39 -9.10 -5.51
N PRO A 115 -6.69 -8.67 -5.68
CA PRO A 115 -7.41 -8.90 -6.93
C PRO A 115 -6.81 -8.20 -8.14
N SER A 116 -6.24 -7.02 -7.93
CA SER A 116 -5.55 -6.27 -9.00
C SER A 116 -4.32 -7.02 -9.51
N TYR A 117 -3.55 -7.62 -8.59
CA TYR A 117 -2.40 -8.47 -8.94
C TYR A 117 -2.82 -9.76 -9.66
N ALA A 118 -3.94 -10.37 -9.23
CA ALA A 118 -4.45 -11.57 -9.89
C ALA A 118 -4.86 -11.29 -11.34
N ARG A 119 -5.53 -10.17 -11.58
CA ARG A 119 -5.94 -9.76 -12.94
C ARG A 119 -4.73 -9.43 -13.81
N LEU A 120 -3.75 -8.71 -13.27
CA LEU A 120 -2.52 -8.38 -13.99
C LEU A 120 -1.74 -9.66 -14.34
N MET A 121 -1.52 -10.54 -13.36
CA MET A 121 -0.80 -11.80 -13.56
C MET A 121 -1.48 -12.69 -14.60
N ARG A 122 -2.81 -12.82 -14.54
CA ARG A 122 -3.57 -13.55 -15.56
C ARG A 122 -3.32 -12.98 -16.95
N GLY A 123 -3.38 -11.67 -17.11
CA GLY A 123 -3.13 -11.00 -18.39
C GLY A 123 -1.74 -11.30 -18.94
N GLU A 124 -0.69 -11.22 -18.12
CA GLU A 124 0.68 -11.51 -18.52
C GLU A 124 0.87 -13.00 -18.85
N VAL A 125 0.29 -13.91 -18.07
CA VAL A 125 0.34 -15.35 -18.36
C VAL A 125 -0.31 -15.67 -19.72
N LEU A 126 -1.48 -15.11 -20.02
CA LEU A 126 -2.15 -15.30 -21.30
C LEU A 126 -1.35 -14.75 -22.47
N LYS A 127 -0.68 -13.60 -22.30
CA LYS A 127 0.20 -13.01 -23.31
C LYS A 127 1.41 -13.90 -23.58
N ILE A 128 2.12 -14.31 -22.53
CA ILE A 128 3.37 -15.09 -22.67
C ILE A 128 3.10 -16.51 -23.14
N LYS A 129 2.02 -17.15 -22.70
CA LYS A 129 1.61 -18.52 -23.08
C LYS A 129 1.49 -18.69 -24.60
N ASN A 130 1.18 -17.62 -25.33
CA ASN A 130 0.98 -17.62 -26.78
C ASN A 130 2.24 -17.27 -27.59
N LEU A 131 3.40 -17.05 -26.95
CA LEU A 131 4.65 -16.76 -27.63
C LEU A 131 5.27 -18.02 -28.25
N GLU A 132 5.98 -17.85 -29.39
CA GLU A 132 6.53 -18.94 -30.19
C GLU A 132 7.51 -19.85 -29.42
N TYR A 133 8.34 -19.29 -28.54
CA TYR A 133 9.28 -20.07 -27.75
C TYR A 133 8.59 -21.00 -26.74
N VAL A 134 7.39 -20.59 -26.23
CA VAL A 134 6.56 -21.45 -25.35
C VAL A 134 5.93 -22.57 -26.17
N ALA A 135 5.46 -22.27 -27.38
CA ALA A 135 4.95 -23.29 -28.31
C ALA A 135 6.05 -24.28 -28.70
N SER A 136 7.25 -23.82 -28.98
CA SER A 136 8.41 -24.66 -29.29
C SER A 136 8.79 -25.59 -28.13
N ALA A 137 8.79 -25.09 -26.89
CA ALA A 137 9.05 -25.91 -25.71
C ALA A 137 8.00 -27.03 -25.53
N LYS A 138 6.73 -26.74 -25.86
CA LYS A 138 5.66 -27.72 -25.84
C LYS A 138 5.82 -28.80 -26.89
N VAL A 139 6.23 -28.45 -28.11
CA VAL A 139 6.52 -29.39 -29.20
C VAL A 139 7.70 -30.30 -28.85
N MET A 140 8.70 -29.77 -28.15
CA MET A 140 9.85 -30.54 -27.65
C MET A 140 9.52 -31.49 -26.47
N GLY A 141 8.24 -31.56 -26.04
CA GLY A 141 7.77 -32.47 -25.01
C GLY A 141 7.99 -31.99 -23.57
N ALA A 142 8.24 -30.71 -23.35
CA ALA A 142 8.34 -30.16 -21.99
C ALA A 142 7.00 -30.29 -21.26
N SER A 143 7.04 -30.70 -19.97
CA SER A 143 5.83 -30.81 -19.14
C SER A 143 5.20 -29.45 -18.88
N GLY A 144 3.88 -29.41 -18.69
CA GLY A 144 3.14 -28.16 -18.47
C GLY A 144 3.68 -27.35 -17.27
N TRP A 145 3.97 -28.00 -16.16
CA TRP A 145 4.54 -27.35 -14.98
C TRP A 145 5.95 -26.80 -15.23
N HIS A 146 6.77 -27.53 -16.01
CA HIS A 146 8.08 -27.05 -16.42
C HIS A 146 7.97 -25.76 -17.26
N ILE A 147 7.07 -25.75 -18.22
CA ILE A 147 6.79 -24.57 -19.06
C ILE A 147 6.33 -23.39 -18.18
N PHE A 148 5.39 -23.64 -17.24
CA PHE A 148 4.89 -22.58 -16.36
C PHE A 148 6.00 -21.96 -15.51
N PHE A 149 6.72 -22.76 -14.74
CA PHE A 149 7.72 -22.25 -13.78
C PHE A 149 9.00 -21.74 -14.44
N LYS A 150 9.41 -22.30 -15.59
CA LYS A 150 10.68 -21.94 -16.24
C LYS A 150 10.53 -20.88 -17.32
N HIS A 151 9.39 -20.82 -17.99
CA HIS A 151 9.21 -19.95 -19.15
C HIS A 151 8.15 -18.87 -18.93
N ILE A 152 7.01 -19.19 -18.30
CA ILE A 152 5.90 -18.23 -18.17
C ILE A 152 6.07 -17.36 -16.93
N LEU A 153 6.15 -17.97 -15.76
CA LEU A 153 6.19 -17.23 -14.47
C LEU A 153 7.34 -16.21 -14.41
N PRO A 154 8.62 -16.53 -14.72
CA PRO A 154 9.69 -15.55 -14.61
C PRO A 154 9.50 -14.34 -15.54
N ASN A 155 8.99 -14.58 -16.75
CA ASN A 155 8.75 -13.52 -17.73
C ASN A 155 7.50 -12.69 -17.45
N SER A 156 6.59 -13.17 -16.58
CA SER A 156 5.39 -12.45 -16.13
C SER A 156 5.65 -11.53 -14.93
N LEU A 157 6.82 -11.61 -14.29
CA LEU A 157 7.07 -10.89 -13.02
C LEU A 157 7.36 -9.40 -13.19
N ASN A 158 7.94 -8.98 -14.33
CA ASN A 158 8.35 -7.58 -14.51
C ASN A 158 7.21 -6.57 -14.28
N PRO A 159 6.02 -6.69 -14.91
CA PRO A 159 4.91 -5.79 -14.65
C PRO A 159 4.39 -5.86 -13.20
N ILE A 160 4.49 -7.04 -12.56
CA ILE A 160 4.09 -7.23 -11.16
C ILE A 160 5.02 -6.46 -10.22
N ILE A 161 6.34 -6.51 -10.45
CA ILE A 161 7.35 -5.79 -9.65
C ILE A 161 7.14 -4.28 -9.76
N ILE A 162 6.89 -3.78 -10.98
CA ILE A 162 6.61 -2.36 -11.22
C ILE A 162 5.35 -1.94 -10.48
N MET A 163 4.24 -2.69 -10.62
CA MET A 163 3.00 -2.42 -9.91
C MET A 163 3.21 -2.46 -8.39
N ALA A 164 3.93 -3.45 -7.88
CA ALA A 164 4.20 -3.60 -6.46
C ALA A 164 4.95 -2.40 -5.87
N SER A 165 5.91 -1.83 -6.61
CA SER A 165 6.65 -0.64 -6.16
C SER A 165 5.76 0.60 -6.09
N LEU A 166 4.88 0.82 -7.07
CA LEU A 166 3.92 1.93 -7.06
C LEU A 166 2.88 1.77 -5.94
N ASP A 167 2.43 0.54 -5.70
CA ASP A 167 1.44 0.24 -4.68
C ASP A 167 1.95 0.44 -3.24
N MET A 168 3.26 0.43 -3.01
CA MET A 168 3.82 0.76 -1.68
C MET A 168 3.35 2.12 -1.18
N GLY A 169 3.37 3.14 -2.05
CA GLY A 169 2.88 4.48 -1.73
C GLY A 169 1.35 4.50 -1.56
N TYR A 170 0.63 3.85 -2.47
CA TYR A 170 -0.84 3.78 -2.44
C TYR A 170 -1.37 3.07 -1.17
N ILE A 171 -0.75 1.99 -0.75
CA ILE A 171 -1.13 1.25 0.46
C ILE A 171 -0.93 2.12 1.71
N VAL A 172 0.16 2.88 1.81
CA VAL A 172 0.38 3.79 2.95
C VAL A 172 -0.64 4.91 2.96
N LEU A 173 -1.00 5.47 1.80
CA LEU A 173 -2.04 6.48 1.71
C LEU A 173 -3.40 5.93 2.16
N THR A 174 -3.76 4.73 1.74
CA THR A 174 -5.01 4.06 2.13
C THR A 174 -5.00 3.68 3.62
N ALA A 175 -3.88 3.17 4.14
CA ALA A 175 -3.69 2.90 5.56
C ALA A 175 -3.83 4.16 6.42
N SER A 176 -3.23 5.27 5.98
CA SER A 176 -3.35 6.57 6.66
C SER A 176 -4.79 7.09 6.63
N SER A 177 -5.52 6.84 5.55
CA SER A 177 -6.95 7.20 5.46
C SER A 177 -7.80 6.39 6.45
N LEU A 178 -7.53 5.08 6.60
CA LEU A 178 -8.19 4.25 7.63
C LEU A 178 -7.84 4.73 9.05
N SER A 179 -6.59 5.05 9.31
CA SER A 179 -6.14 5.59 10.60
C SER A 179 -6.75 6.96 10.91
N PHE A 180 -6.88 7.82 9.88
CA PHE A 180 -7.59 9.11 10.00
C PHE A 180 -9.05 8.94 10.44
N LEU A 181 -9.71 7.88 9.97
CA LEU A 181 -11.08 7.53 10.34
C LEU A 181 -11.18 6.75 11.67
N GLY A 182 -10.05 6.51 12.35
CA GLY A 182 -10.01 5.78 13.61
C GLY A 182 -10.05 4.25 13.49
N LEU A 183 -9.92 3.71 12.26
CA LEU A 183 -9.92 2.26 11.97
C LEU A 183 -8.50 1.67 11.84
N GLY A 184 -7.48 2.45 12.17
CA GLY A 184 -6.08 2.06 12.04
C GLY A 184 -5.48 1.45 13.30
N VAL A 185 -4.25 1.87 13.61
CA VAL A 185 -3.51 1.43 14.81
C VAL A 185 -4.04 2.12 16.08
N PRO A 186 -3.77 1.55 17.28
CA PRO A 186 -4.17 2.15 18.55
C PRO A 186 -3.65 3.57 18.74
N SER A 187 -4.42 4.40 19.44
CA SER A 187 -4.06 5.79 19.76
C SER A 187 -2.69 5.91 20.43
N GLY A 188 -1.95 6.98 20.11
CA GLY A 188 -0.60 7.20 20.63
C GLY A 188 0.50 6.42 19.88
N THR A 189 0.16 5.66 18.84
CA THR A 189 1.14 5.07 17.93
C THR A 189 1.66 6.11 16.95
N ALA A 190 2.95 6.06 16.62
CA ALA A 190 3.51 6.91 15.55
C ALA A 190 2.96 6.47 14.19
N ASP A 191 1.90 7.13 13.74
CA ASP A 191 1.18 6.89 12.49
C ASP A 191 0.75 8.22 11.88
N TRP A 192 1.15 8.46 10.66
CA TRP A 192 0.90 9.74 9.97
C TRP A 192 -0.59 10.03 9.79
N GLY A 193 -1.41 9.00 9.48
CA GLY A 193 -2.87 9.15 9.37
C GLY A 193 -3.50 9.57 10.69
N GLN A 194 -3.05 9.01 11.81
CA GLN A 194 -3.50 9.39 13.14
C GLN A 194 -3.06 10.80 13.51
N LEU A 195 -1.81 11.19 13.17
CA LEU A 195 -1.33 12.57 13.41
C LEU A 195 -2.17 13.59 12.64
N VAL A 196 -2.50 13.29 11.37
CA VAL A 196 -3.41 14.14 10.57
C VAL A 196 -4.81 14.19 11.20
N ALA A 197 -5.31 13.07 11.72
CA ALA A 197 -6.62 13.06 12.41
C ALA A 197 -6.66 13.97 13.64
N LEU A 198 -5.59 13.96 14.44
CA LEU A 198 -5.45 14.82 15.62
C LEU A 198 -5.33 16.31 15.28
N SER A 199 -4.91 16.67 14.06
CA SER A 199 -4.89 18.07 13.62
C SER A 199 -6.26 18.63 13.23
N ARG A 200 -7.26 17.77 13.04
CA ARG A 200 -8.57 18.12 12.49
C ARG A 200 -9.26 19.26 13.21
N ASN A 201 -9.21 19.25 14.55
CA ASN A 201 -9.89 20.28 15.38
C ASN A 201 -9.12 21.62 15.38
N TRP A 202 -7.86 21.63 14.93
CA TRP A 202 -6.94 22.76 15.02
C TRP A 202 -6.64 23.42 13.69
N ILE A 203 -7.09 22.84 12.56
CA ILE A 203 -6.86 23.36 11.19
C ILE A 203 -7.39 24.78 11.03
N LEU A 204 -8.55 25.08 11.64
CA LEU A 204 -9.17 26.42 11.57
C LEU A 204 -8.53 27.40 12.54
N GLY A 205 -7.54 26.98 13.32
CA GLY A 205 -6.82 27.82 14.27
C GLY A 205 -7.60 28.15 15.53
N SER A 206 -7.08 29.10 16.29
CA SER A 206 -7.73 29.68 17.47
C SER A 206 -8.46 30.98 17.10
N TYR A 207 -9.37 31.43 17.95
CA TYR A 207 -10.08 32.70 17.77
C TYR A 207 -9.10 33.85 17.48
N GLY A 208 -9.22 34.43 16.27
CA GLY A 208 -8.36 35.53 15.79
C GLY A 208 -7.07 35.16 15.05
N ASN A 209 -6.70 33.84 14.96
CA ASN A 209 -5.55 33.39 14.16
C ASN A 209 -5.82 32.04 13.47
N PRO A 210 -6.37 32.04 12.25
CA PRO A 210 -6.78 30.82 11.56
C PRO A 210 -5.64 29.85 11.18
N PHE A 211 -4.38 30.27 11.24
CA PHE A 211 -3.23 29.42 10.94
C PHE A 211 -2.31 29.18 12.15
N ALA A 212 -2.81 29.36 13.37
CA ALA A 212 -1.99 29.24 14.57
C ALA A 212 -1.31 27.87 14.71
N TYR A 213 -1.97 26.79 14.26
CA TYR A 213 -1.56 25.40 14.45
C TYR A 213 -1.27 24.66 13.13
N TRP A 214 -0.89 25.39 12.08
CA TRP A 214 -0.61 24.84 10.74
C TRP A 214 0.37 23.65 10.76
N TYR A 215 1.32 23.66 11.68
CA TYR A 215 2.37 22.66 11.80
C TYR A 215 1.83 21.27 12.18
N THR A 216 0.69 21.19 12.88
CA THR A 216 0.09 19.93 13.28
C THR A 216 -0.39 19.10 12.09
N LEU A 217 -0.76 19.76 10.99
CA LEU A 217 -1.18 19.13 9.74
C LEU A 217 -0.01 18.98 8.76
N ILE A 218 0.75 20.05 8.55
CA ILE A 218 1.71 20.14 7.45
C ILE A 218 2.84 19.11 7.59
N PHE A 219 3.42 18.94 8.76
CA PHE A 219 4.54 18.01 8.93
C PHE A 219 4.14 16.54 8.70
N PRO A 220 3.04 16.00 9.27
CA PRO A 220 2.61 14.64 8.95
C PRO A 220 2.17 14.47 7.48
N ALA A 221 1.51 15.47 6.90
CA ALA A 221 1.11 15.44 5.50
C ALA A 221 2.33 15.42 4.57
N LEU A 222 3.36 16.23 4.83
CA LEU A 222 4.61 16.20 4.06
C LEU A 222 5.32 14.84 4.18
N ALA A 223 5.33 14.22 5.35
CA ALA A 223 5.91 12.88 5.53
C ALA A 223 5.21 11.85 4.61
N LEU A 224 3.87 11.89 4.53
CA LEU A 224 3.10 11.07 3.59
C LEU A 224 3.45 11.36 2.14
N VAL A 225 3.46 12.64 1.74
CA VAL A 225 3.78 13.06 0.37
C VAL A 225 5.17 12.60 -0.04
N PHE A 226 6.19 12.80 0.79
CA PHE A 226 7.55 12.37 0.48
C PHE A 226 7.67 10.85 0.38
N PHE A 227 6.98 10.10 1.23
CA PHE A 227 6.99 8.64 1.16
C PHE A 227 6.36 8.14 -0.14
N VAL A 228 5.18 8.65 -0.50
CA VAL A 228 4.48 8.27 -1.75
C VAL A 228 5.31 8.66 -2.96
N PHE A 229 5.86 9.88 -2.96
CA PHE A 229 6.70 10.38 -4.05
C PHE A 229 7.97 9.54 -4.25
N ALA A 230 8.65 9.17 -3.15
CA ALA A 230 9.84 8.33 -3.22
C ALA A 230 9.54 6.95 -3.84
N TRP A 231 8.42 6.32 -3.46
CA TRP A 231 8.02 5.04 -4.04
C TRP A 231 7.59 5.16 -5.50
N ASN A 232 6.91 6.24 -5.89
CA ASN A 232 6.56 6.48 -7.28
C ASN A 232 7.82 6.66 -8.14
N LEU A 233 8.80 7.47 -7.69
CA LEU A 233 10.08 7.61 -8.40
C LEU A 233 10.81 6.27 -8.56
N LEU A 234 10.81 5.44 -7.51
CA LEU A 234 11.41 4.12 -7.56
C LEU A 234 10.68 3.21 -8.56
N GLY A 235 9.34 3.27 -8.57
CA GLY A 235 8.51 2.51 -9.51
C GLY A 235 8.74 2.94 -10.97
N ASP A 236 8.83 4.24 -11.23
CA ASP A 236 9.13 4.77 -12.55
C ASP A 236 10.55 4.37 -13.00
N GLY A 237 11.54 4.44 -12.11
CA GLY A 237 12.89 3.97 -12.39
C GLY A 237 12.96 2.47 -12.69
N LEU A 238 12.21 1.65 -11.96
CA LEU A 238 12.11 0.21 -12.28
C LEU A 238 11.44 -0.02 -13.62
N ARG A 239 10.39 0.74 -13.94
CA ARG A 239 9.73 0.66 -15.25
C ARG A 239 10.69 0.97 -16.37
N ASP A 240 11.51 2.01 -16.25
CA ASP A 240 12.48 2.39 -17.28
C ASP A 240 13.56 1.31 -17.50
N VAL A 241 13.98 0.62 -16.44
CA VAL A 241 14.95 -0.49 -16.54
C VAL A 241 14.34 -1.74 -17.17
N TYR A 242 13.08 -2.05 -16.87
CA TYR A 242 12.39 -3.25 -17.37
C TYR A 242 11.65 -3.03 -18.70
N ASP A 243 11.62 -1.80 -19.27
CA ASP A 243 10.99 -1.54 -20.57
C ASP A 243 11.91 -2.03 -21.70
N PRO A 244 11.48 -3.04 -22.51
CA PRO A 244 12.27 -3.57 -23.60
C PRO A 244 12.65 -2.54 -24.68
N LYS A 245 11.87 -1.47 -24.82
CA LYS A 245 12.13 -0.41 -25.82
C LYS A 245 13.36 0.44 -25.51
N ASN A 246 13.83 0.46 -24.26
CA ASN A 246 15.03 1.17 -23.85
C ASN A 246 16.31 0.33 -24.04
N LEU A 247 16.19 -0.99 -24.26
CA LEU A 247 17.33 -1.90 -24.53
C LEU A 247 17.78 -1.90 -26.00
N GLU A 248 17.02 -1.26 -26.91
CA GLU A 248 17.33 -1.14 -28.34
C GLU A 248 18.00 0.20 -28.71
N ARG A 249 18.34 1.04 -27.73
CA ARG A 249 19.12 2.27 -27.91
C ARG A 249 20.51 2.12 -27.32
#